data_b00fcd18d1d8e5c7206df9f7a34032ab
#
_entry.id   b00fcd18d1d8e5c7206df9f7a34032ab
#
_cell.length_a   1.000
_cell.length_b   1.000
_cell.length_c   1.000
_cell.angle_alpha   90.00
_cell.angle_beta   90.00
_cell.angle_gamma   90.00
#
_symmetry.space_group_name_H-M   'P 1'
#
loop_
_entity.id
_entity.type
_entity.pdbx_description
1 polymer ?
#
loop_
_entity_poly.entity_id
_entity_poly.type
_entity_poly.pdbx_seq_one_letter_code
_entity_poly.pdbx_strand_id
1 'polypeptide(L)'
;MNDWLFLSKGDEDEYINMFATGCGSRTLDTDLFVYEESKRPLVLRGILKKKIIHKCWEDKRTFYYMDTGYFGNERTASNPNGWKYWHRIVKNDLQHGEIIPRPGDRFNGFKKKFQPWKKNGRKILIAKPDEKPMKFYGYDLDIWLQHTIDTVKKYTDRPIEVRERAPKRMDRIVTNTLQDALDDDVFALVTFNSVAATEAIFHGIPAFTLAPSNAASPVSLQDLSKINEPYYPDADKLYAWGCHLSYGQFHTSELKTGKAMEMILNG
;
A
#
# COMPACT_ATOMS: atom_id res chain seq x y z
N MET A 1 16.53 24.48 6.99
CA MET A 1 15.04 24.44 7.15
C MET A 1 14.47 23.63 6.00
N ASN A 2 13.71 22.57 6.29
CA ASN A 2 13.12 21.77 5.21
C ASN A 2 12.10 22.58 4.44
N ASP A 3 12.25 22.62 3.14
CA ASP A 3 11.43 23.43 2.25
C ASP A 3 10.15 22.71 1.79
N TRP A 4 9.67 21.71 2.56
CA TRP A 4 8.47 20.95 2.27
C TRP A 4 7.22 21.66 2.79
N LEU A 5 6.12 21.54 2.04
CA LEU A 5 4.81 22.06 2.41
C LEU A 5 3.90 20.90 2.79
N PHE A 6 3.52 20.83 4.07
CA PHE A 6 2.65 19.80 4.61
C PHE A 6 1.19 20.24 4.46
N LEU A 7 0.38 19.43 3.75
CA LEU A 7 -1.03 19.71 3.52
C LEU A 7 -1.90 18.80 4.38
N SER A 8 -2.78 19.40 5.18
CA SER A 8 -3.75 18.69 6.01
C SER A 8 -5.14 19.28 5.82
N LYS A 9 -6.17 18.51 6.08
CA LYS A 9 -7.54 19.02 6.22
C LYS A 9 -7.84 19.21 7.69
N GLY A 10 -7.45 20.38 8.23
CA GLY A 10 -7.60 20.70 9.64
C GLY A 10 -6.83 19.75 10.56
N ASP A 11 -7.27 19.67 11.82
CA ASP A 11 -6.67 18.81 12.85
C ASP A 11 -7.03 17.32 12.71
N GLU A 12 -7.88 16.95 11.74
CA GLU A 12 -8.37 15.58 11.54
C GLU A 12 -7.28 14.61 11.08
N ASP A 13 -6.16 15.10 10.54
CA ASP A 13 -5.05 14.27 10.07
C ASP A 13 -3.89 14.27 11.06
N GLU A 14 -4.05 13.59 12.17
CA GLU A 14 -3.07 13.46 13.24
C GLU A 14 -1.66 13.11 12.74
N TYR A 15 -1.54 12.22 11.74
CA TYR A 15 -0.23 11.71 11.31
C TYR A 15 0.54 12.70 10.45
N ILE A 16 -0.15 13.47 9.58
CA ILE A 16 0.53 14.51 8.79
C ILE A 16 0.96 15.67 9.69
N ASN A 17 0.12 16.02 10.69
CA ASN A 17 0.45 17.04 11.69
C ASN A 17 1.66 16.60 12.54
N MET A 18 1.67 15.33 12.96
CA MET A 18 2.79 14.73 13.68
C MET A 18 4.10 14.78 12.87
N PHE A 19 4.05 14.45 11.59
CA PHE A 19 5.22 14.47 10.72
C PHE A 19 5.71 15.91 10.48
N ALA A 20 4.80 16.85 10.20
CA ALA A 20 5.14 18.27 10.05
C ALA A 20 5.86 18.82 11.30
N THR A 21 5.28 18.55 12.48
CA THR A 21 5.86 18.98 13.77
C THR A 21 7.25 18.38 13.99
N GLY A 22 7.43 17.06 13.72
CA GLY A 22 8.73 16.41 13.82
C GLY A 22 9.79 17.01 12.89
N CYS A 23 9.35 17.59 11.76
CA CYS A 23 10.24 18.31 10.82
C CYS A 23 10.44 19.80 11.18
N GLY A 24 9.94 20.26 12.32
CA GLY A 24 10.00 21.68 12.72
C GLY A 24 9.12 22.59 11.84
N SER A 25 8.06 22.03 11.24
CA SER A 25 7.14 22.70 10.33
C SER A 25 5.71 22.67 10.86
N ARG A 26 4.79 23.34 10.14
CA ARG A 26 3.36 23.33 10.39
C ARG A 26 2.64 22.85 9.14
N THR A 27 1.42 22.36 9.34
CA THR A 27 0.53 22.01 8.23
C THR A 27 -0.20 23.27 7.74
N LEU A 28 -0.47 23.29 6.44
CA LEU A 28 -1.38 24.24 5.80
C LEU A 28 -2.69 23.52 5.48
N ASP A 29 -3.80 24.18 5.76
CA ASP A 29 -5.10 23.63 5.38
C ASP A 29 -5.20 23.50 3.85
N THR A 30 -5.69 22.34 3.40
CA THR A 30 -5.83 22.07 1.97
C THR A 30 -6.79 23.03 1.27
N ASP A 31 -7.78 23.55 1.99
CA ASP A 31 -8.77 24.47 1.45
C ASP A 31 -8.19 25.90 1.27
N LEU A 32 -7.11 26.21 2.00
CA LEU A 32 -6.36 27.48 1.88
C LEU A 32 -5.16 27.38 0.92
N PHE A 33 -4.86 26.15 0.43
CA PHE A 33 -3.70 25.92 -0.42
C PHE A 33 -3.98 26.34 -1.87
N VAL A 34 -3.19 27.30 -2.37
CA VAL A 34 -3.18 27.71 -3.78
C VAL A 34 -1.96 27.07 -4.45
N TYR A 35 -2.21 26.19 -5.41
CA TYR A 35 -1.18 25.33 -6.02
C TYR A 35 -0.08 26.13 -6.73
N GLU A 36 -0.43 27.21 -7.40
CA GLU A 36 0.46 28.04 -8.24
C GLU A 36 1.39 28.93 -7.42
N GLU A 37 1.05 29.26 -6.17
CA GLU A 37 1.82 30.17 -5.33
C GLU A 37 3.11 29.58 -4.79
N SER A 38 3.31 28.28 -4.89
CA SER A 38 4.50 27.62 -4.35
C SER A 38 4.99 26.51 -5.28
N LYS A 39 6.32 26.40 -5.43
CA LYS A 39 6.99 25.27 -6.10
C LYS A 39 7.60 24.25 -5.11
N ARG A 40 7.39 24.45 -3.83
CA ARG A 40 7.91 23.57 -2.78
C ARG A 40 7.36 22.15 -2.93
N PRO A 41 8.15 21.11 -2.60
CA PRO A 41 7.64 19.74 -2.50
C PRO A 41 6.44 19.66 -1.55
N LEU A 42 5.44 18.88 -1.91
CA LEU A 42 4.26 18.70 -1.10
C LEU A 42 4.33 17.41 -0.28
N VAL A 43 3.83 17.43 0.93
CA VAL A 43 3.56 16.24 1.74
C VAL A 43 2.07 16.19 2.01
N LEU A 44 1.43 15.08 1.67
CA LEU A 44 -0.02 14.95 1.81
C LEU A 44 -0.42 13.51 2.15
N ARG A 45 -1.55 13.34 2.82
CA ARG A 45 -2.06 12.04 3.22
C ARG A 45 -3.43 11.76 2.60
N GLY A 46 -3.59 10.52 2.09
CA GLY A 46 -4.83 10.03 1.53
C GLY A 46 -5.17 10.56 0.13
N ILE A 47 -5.82 9.73 -0.67
CA ILE A 47 -6.19 10.04 -2.07
C ILE A 47 -7.38 11.00 -2.21
N LEU A 48 -7.96 11.46 -1.09
CA LEU A 48 -9.01 12.48 -1.10
C LEU A 48 -8.55 13.80 -1.75
N LYS A 49 -7.24 14.01 -1.84
CA LYS A 49 -6.59 15.14 -2.50
C LYS A 49 -6.26 14.85 -3.98
N LYS A 50 -7.12 14.09 -4.65
CA LYS A 50 -6.99 13.64 -6.04
C LYS A 50 -6.49 14.75 -6.99
N LYS A 51 -7.13 15.91 -6.99
CA LYS A 51 -6.76 17.00 -7.90
C LYS A 51 -5.32 17.47 -7.71
N ILE A 52 -4.84 17.57 -6.47
CA ILE A 52 -3.48 18.02 -6.18
C ILE A 52 -2.46 16.98 -6.68
N ILE A 53 -2.69 15.69 -6.42
CA ILE A 53 -1.78 14.62 -6.86
C ILE A 53 -1.70 14.56 -8.39
N HIS A 54 -2.85 14.59 -9.09
CA HIS A 54 -2.88 14.57 -10.55
C HIS A 54 -2.13 15.77 -11.15
N LYS A 55 -2.37 16.95 -10.57
CA LYS A 55 -1.66 18.16 -11.02
C LYS A 55 -0.14 18.09 -10.74
N CYS A 56 0.28 17.48 -9.63
CA CYS A 56 1.69 17.22 -9.38
C CYS A 56 2.32 16.30 -10.45
N TRP A 57 1.61 15.26 -10.88
CA TRP A 57 2.09 14.38 -11.95
C TRP A 57 2.20 15.13 -13.30
N GLU A 58 1.17 15.89 -13.66
CA GLU A 58 1.16 16.71 -14.89
C GLU A 58 2.33 17.71 -14.93
N ASP A 59 2.54 18.43 -13.83
CA ASP A 59 3.56 19.47 -13.71
C ASP A 59 4.94 18.94 -13.30
N LYS A 60 5.09 17.62 -13.08
CA LYS A 60 6.30 16.97 -12.55
C LYS A 60 6.77 17.59 -11.22
N ARG A 61 5.84 18.09 -10.43
CA ARG A 61 6.11 18.65 -9.11
C ARG A 61 6.32 17.52 -8.10
N THR A 62 7.41 17.60 -7.34
CA THR A 62 7.69 16.63 -6.29
C THR A 62 6.62 16.65 -5.21
N PHE A 63 6.13 15.48 -4.85
CA PHE A 63 5.27 15.27 -3.69
C PHE A 63 5.62 13.98 -2.96
N TYR A 64 5.24 13.92 -1.69
CA TYR A 64 5.36 12.75 -0.84
C TYR A 64 3.97 12.37 -0.35
N TYR A 65 3.56 11.17 -0.74
CA TYR A 65 2.25 10.63 -0.39
C TYR A 65 2.37 9.74 0.84
N MET A 66 1.59 10.04 1.86
CA MET A 66 1.55 9.28 3.10
C MET A 66 0.26 8.47 3.23
N ASP A 67 0.38 7.21 3.63
CA ASP A 67 -0.76 6.34 3.96
C ASP A 67 -0.33 5.23 4.92
N THR A 68 -1.24 4.31 5.28
CA THR A 68 -0.95 3.13 6.11
C THR A 68 0.21 2.31 5.53
N GLY A 69 1.11 1.84 6.38
CA GLY A 69 2.28 1.03 6.00
C GLY A 69 1.90 -0.32 5.41
N TYR A 70 2.90 -1.02 4.90
CA TYR A 70 2.73 -2.31 4.21
C TYR A 70 2.61 -3.48 5.17
N PHE A 71 3.31 -3.43 6.31
CA PHE A 71 3.31 -4.45 7.37
C PHE A 71 3.66 -3.82 8.72
N GLY A 72 3.51 -4.59 9.80
CA GLY A 72 3.67 -4.09 11.16
C GLY A 72 2.43 -3.38 11.72
N ASN A 73 1.32 -3.44 10.98
CA ASN A 73 0.04 -2.83 11.35
C ASN A 73 -1.07 -3.88 11.61
N GLU A 74 -0.68 -5.09 11.92
CA GLU A 74 -1.61 -6.18 12.18
C GLU A 74 -2.48 -5.84 13.39
N ARG A 75 -3.78 -5.97 13.20
CA ARG A 75 -4.76 -5.89 14.28
C ARG A 75 -4.86 -7.25 14.96
N THR A 76 -4.67 -7.25 16.24
CA THR A 76 -4.89 -8.45 17.08
C THR A 76 -5.85 -8.08 18.22
N ALA A 77 -6.40 -9.10 18.90
CA ALA A 77 -7.20 -8.88 20.09
C ALA A 77 -6.44 -8.09 21.18
N SER A 78 -5.12 -8.31 21.29
CA SER A 78 -4.22 -7.58 22.20
C SER A 78 -3.77 -6.22 21.68
N ASN A 79 -3.90 -5.96 20.37
CA ASN A 79 -3.53 -4.68 19.74
C ASN A 79 -4.57 -4.22 18.70
N PRO A 80 -5.75 -3.78 19.13
CA PRO A 80 -6.84 -3.38 18.23
C PRO A 80 -6.50 -2.12 17.42
N ASN A 81 -5.50 -1.34 17.85
CA ASN A 81 -5.03 -0.13 17.19
C ASN A 81 -3.74 -0.32 16.37
N GLY A 82 -3.31 -1.55 16.12
CA GLY A 82 -2.06 -1.85 15.40
C GLY A 82 -1.89 -1.09 14.09
N TRP A 83 -2.97 -0.84 13.36
CA TRP A 83 -2.99 -0.11 12.09
C TRP A 83 -2.52 1.36 12.18
N LYS A 84 -2.35 1.92 13.38
CA LYS A 84 -1.99 3.32 13.63
C LYS A 84 -0.49 3.57 13.70
N TYR A 85 0.35 2.56 13.72
CA TYR A 85 1.75 2.73 14.08
C TYR A 85 2.69 2.96 12.89
N TRP A 86 2.48 2.27 11.78
CA TRP A 86 3.36 2.36 10.63
C TRP A 86 2.69 3.04 9.44
N HIS A 87 3.39 3.98 8.84
CA HIS A 87 2.91 4.76 7.69
C HIS A 87 3.95 4.73 6.58
N ARG A 88 3.54 4.40 5.35
CA ARG A 88 4.39 4.56 4.18
C ARG A 88 4.45 6.02 3.78
N ILE A 89 5.60 6.44 3.25
CA ILE A 89 5.80 7.74 2.61
C ILE A 89 6.48 7.49 1.28
N VAL A 90 5.80 7.82 0.20
CA VAL A 90 6.21 7.50 -1.18
C VAL A 90 6.45 8.78 -1.95
N LYS A 91 7.60 8.89 -2.61
CA LYS A 91 7.92 10.04 -3.46
C LYS A 91 7.29 9.88 -4.84
N ASN A 92 6.51 10.88 -5.27
CA ASN A 92 5.91 11.01 -6.60
C ASN A 92 4.98 9.87 -7.04
N ASP A 93 4.58 8.99 -6.12
CA ASP A 93 3.66 7.89 -6.35
C ASP A 93 2.82 7.59 -5.11
N LEU A 94 1.87 6.64 -5.20
CA LEU A 94 1.02 6.20 -4.09
C LEU A 94 1.57 4.96 -3.38
N GLN A 95 2.41 4.18 -4.05
CA GLN A 95 3.04 2.98 -3.51
C GLN A 95 4.46 2.82 -4.07
N HIS A 96 5.31 2.07 -3.39
CA HIS A 96 6.66 1.74 -3.84
C HIS A 96 6.62 0.61 -4.88
N GLY A 97 6.49 0.97 -6.15
CA GLY A 97 6.33 0.04 -7.28
C GLY A 97 7.64 -0.54 -7.83
N GLU A 98 8.78 -0.33 -7.17
CA GLU A 98 10.11 -0.79 -7.58
C GLU A 98 10.89 -1.41 -6.41
N ILE A 99 12.05 -1.99 -6.67
CA ILE A 99 12.99 -2.44 -5.62
C ILE A 99 14.25 -1.59 -5.72
N ILE A 100 14.48 -0.76 -4.71
CA ILE A 100 15.74 -0.07 -4.51
C ILE A 100 16.53 -0.84 -3.45
N PRO A 101 17.80 -1.21 -3.68
CA PRO A 101 18.60 -1.92 -2.69
C PRO A 101 18.68 -1.17 -1.37
N ARG A 102 18.41 -1.87 -0.27
CA ARG A 102 18.41 -1.32 1.09
C ARG A 102 19.09 -2.31 2.05
N PRO A 103 19.72 -1.84 3.14
CA PRO A 103 20.17 -2.72 4.21
C PRO A 103 19.01 -3.54 4.82
N GLY A 104 19.34 -4.70 5.37
CA GLY A 104 18.36 -5.61 5.94
C GLY A 104 17.94 -5.30 7.39
N ASP A 105 18.59 -4.36 8.05
CA ASP A 105 18.41 -4.06 9.47
C ASP A 105 16.94 -3.74 9.85
N ARG A 106 16.28 -2.88 9.08
CA ARG A 106 14.87 -2.53 9.33
C ARG A 106 13.94 -3.71 9.09
N PHE A 107 14.12 -4.43 7.98
CA PHE A 107 13.29 -5.59 7.66
C PHE A 107 13.42 -6.69 8.70
N ASN A 108 14.65 -7.00 9.11
CA ASN A 108 14.92 -8.01 10.14
C ASN A 108 14.30 -7.62 11.50
N GLY A 109 14.21 -6.32 11.80
CA GLY A 109 13.54 -5.80 12.99
C GLY A 109 12.04 -6.14 13.08
N PHE A 110 11.36 -6.28 11.93
CA PHE A 110 9.95 -6.71 11.90
C PHE A 110 9.75 -8.20 12.21
N LYS A 111 10.81 -9.01 12.18
CA LYS A 111 10.74 -10.48 12.38
C LYS A 111 9.74 -11.17 11.44
N LYS A 112 9.38 -10.53 10.34
CA LYS A 112 8.46 -11.05 9.32
C LYS A 112 9.20 -12.05 8.43
N LYS A 113 8.55 -13.18 8.10
CA LYS A 113 9.13 -14.23 7.28
C LYS A 113 8.25 -14.49 6.07
N PHE A 114 8.88 -14.77 4.93
CA PHE A 114 8.17 -15.31 3.77
C PHE A 114 7.89 -16.79 3.98
N GLN A 115 6.64 -17.19 3.81
CA GLN A 115 6.26 -18.60 3.83
C GLN A 115 6.65 -19.27 2.50
N PRO A 116 6.91 -20.58 2.49
CA PRO A 116 7.09 -21.33 1.23
C PRO A 116 5.89 -21.14 0.30
N TRP A 117 6.15 -21.08 -1.03
CA TRP A 117 5.10 -20.90 -2.01
C TRP A 117 4.07 -22.04 -1.97
N LYS A 118 2.79 -21.67 -1.82
CA LYS A 118 1.63 -22.56 -1.90
C LYS A 118 1.29 -22.77 -3.39
N LYS A 119 1.69 -23.91 -3.98
CA LYS A 119 1.50 -24.18 -5.44
C LYS A 119 0.22 -24.96 -5.75
N ASN A 120 -0.42 -25.55 -4.75
CA ASN A 120 -1.52 -26.51 -4.92
C ASN A 120 -2.90 -25.95 -4.53
N GLY A 121 -3.03 -24.64 -4.34
CA GLY A 121 -4.29 -24.01 -4.03
C GLY A 121 -5.34 -24.21 -5.13
N ARG A 122 -6.62 -24.25 -4.75
CA ARG A 122 -7.72 -24.57 -5.68
C ARG A 122 -8.49 -23.33 -6.15
N LYS A 123 -8.46 -22.22 -5.43
CA LYS A 123 -9.28 -21.04 -5.76
C LYS A 123 -8.45 -19.79 -6.06
N ILE A 124 -9.05 -18.90 -6.83
CA ILE A 124 -8.54 -17.55 -7.05
C ILE A 124 -9.27 -16.59 -6.09
N LEU A 125 -8.51 -15.87 -5.27
CA LEU A 125 -9.06 -14.87 -4.37
C LEU A 125 -8.93 -13.48 -5.00
N ILE A 126 -10.06 -12.82 -5.30
CA ILE A 126 -10.07 -11.42 -5.74
C ILE A 126 -10.28 -10.53 -4.52
N ALA A 127 -9.23 -9.82 -4.10
CA ALA A 127 -9.36 -8.80 -3.07
C ALA A 127 -9.96 -7.53 -3.71
N LYS A 128 -11.27 -7.34 -3.55
CA LYS A 128 -12.02 -6.21 -4.09
C LYS A 128 -11.42 -4.89 -3.58
N PRO A 129 -11.05 -3.96 -4.47
CA PRO A 129 -10.54 -2.66 -4.05
C PRO A 129 -11.66 -1.79 -3.46
N ASP A 130 -11.26 -0.79 -2.67
CA ASP A 130 -12.19 0.26 -2.25
C ASP A 130 -12.54 1.17 -3.46
N GLU A 131 -13.73 1.76 -3.44
CA GLU A 131 -14.22 2.65 -4.52
C GLU A 131 -13.31 3.89 -4.71
N LYS A 132 -12.73 4.43 -3.62
CA LYS A 132 -11.89 5.63 -3.67
C LYS A 132 -10.65 5.50 -4.56
N PRO A 133 -9.82 4.45 -4.44
CA PRO A 133 -8.70 4.25 -5.36
C PRO A 133 -9.17 4.00 -6.80
N MET A 134 -10.28 3.31 -7.02
CA MET A 134 -10.81 3.10 -8.37
C MET A 134 -11.16 4.43 -9.03
N LYS A 135 -11.94 5.28 -8.36
CA LYS A 135 -12.27 6.63 -8.84
C LYS A 135 -11.04 7.52 -9.03
N PHE A 136 -10.01 7.36 -8.18
CA PHE A 136 -8.75 8.10 -8.32
C PHE A 136 -8.07 7.78 -9.65
N TYR A 137 -8.00 6.52 -10.05
CA TYR A 137 -7.42 6.08 -11.31
C TYR A 137 -8.39 6.19 -12.51
N GLY A 138 -9.62 6.64 -12.30
CA GLY A 138 -10.62 6.81 -13.36
C GLY A 138 -11.37 5.54 -13.73
N TYR A 139 -11.36 4.52 -12.89
CA TYR A 139 -12.08 3.25 -13.09
C TYR A 139 -13.40 3.23 -12.32
N ASP A 140 -14.40 2.60 -12.93
CA ASP A 140 -15.60 2.14 -12.24
C ASP A 140 -15.32 0.80 -11.56
N LEU A 141 -15.73 0.67 -10.28
CA LEU A 141 -15.43 -0.50 -9.47
C LEU A 141 -16.15 -1.77 -9.97
N ASP A 142 -17.42 -1.65 -10.30
CA ASP A 142 -18.24 -2.83 -10.67
C ASP A 142 -17.86 -3.30 -12.07
N ILE A 143 -17.61 -2.38 -13.01
CA ILE A 143 -17.11 -2.70 -14.35
C ILE A 143 -15.72 -3.38 -14.25
N TRP A 144 -14.83 -2.84 -13.44
CA TRP A 144 -13.50 -3.43 -13.23
C TRP A 144 -13.59 -4.84 -12.64
N LEU A 145 -14.43 -5.02 -11.61
CA LEU A 145 -14.59 -6.31 -10.95
C LEU A 145 -15.14 -7.36 -11.91
N GLN A 146 -16.22 -7.02 -12.64
CA GLN A 146 -16.82 -7.94 -13.62
C GLN A 146 -15.81 -8.31 -14.71
N HIS A 147 -15.12 -7.30 -15.29
CA HIS A 147 -14.10 -7.54 -16.30
C HIS A 147 -12.95 -8.43 -15.79
N THR A 148 -12.53 -8.24 -14.53
CA THR A 148 -11.48 -9.06 -13.90
C THR A 148 -11.94 -10.50 -13.75
N ILE A 149 -13.17 -10.74 -13.26
CA ILE A 149 -13.77 -12.08 -13.13
C ILE A 149 -13.85 -12.75 -14.49
N ASP A 150 -14.38 -12.06 -15.50
CA ASP A 150 -14.57 -12.61 -16.85
C ASP A 150 -13.21 -12.91 -17.51
N THR A 151 -12.21 -12.08 -17.25
CA THR A 151 -10.86 -12.32 -17.76
C THR A 151 -10.22 -13.55 -17.10
N VAL A 152 -10.31 -13.67 -15.78
CA VAL A 152 -9.77 -14.84 -15.05
C VAL A 152 -10.44 -16.13 -15.55
N LYS A 153 -11.78 -16.14 -15.72
CA LYS A 153 -12.54 -17.30 -16.22
C LYS A 153 -12.14 -17.77 -17.62
N LYS A 154 -11.53 -16.91 -18.45
CA LYS A 154 -11.03 -17.32 -19.78
C LYS A 154 -9.81 -18.22 -19.69
N TYR A 155 -9.05 -18.16 -18.59
CA TYR A 155 -7.75 -18.83 -18.47
C TYR A 155 -7.73 -19.91 -17.39
N THR A 156 -8.73 -20.01 -16.51
CA THR A 156 -8.76 -21.04 -15.46
C THR A 156 -10.18 -21.43 -15.09
N ASP A 157 -10.38 -22.73 -14.77
CA ASP A 157 -11.63 -23.26 -14.22
C ASP A 157 -11.66 -23.23 -12.70
N ARG A 158 -10.63 -22.66 -12.04
CA ARG A 158 -10.60 -22.54 -10.58
C ARG A 158 -11.75 -21.68 -10.07
N PRO A 159 -12.41 -22.07 -8.97
CA PRO A 159 -13.41 -21.22 -8.32
C PRO A 159 -12.84 -19.85 -8.00
N ILE A 160 -13.65 -18.82 -8.21
CA ILE A 160 -13.31 -17.44 -7.89
C ILE A 160 -14.08 -17.03 -6.64
N GLU A 161 -13.36 -16.59 -5.63
CA GLU A 161 -13.93 -15.95 -4.45
C GLU A 161 -13.63 -14.45 -4.47
N VAL A 162 -14.66 -13.62 -4.32
CA VAL A 162 -14.50 -12.17 -4.19
C VAL A 162 -14.60 -11.81 -2.71
N ARG A 163 -13.50 -11.26 -2.20
CA ARG A 163 -13.41 -10.82 -0.81
C ARG A 163 -13.54 -9.31 -0.71
N GLU A 164 -14.53 -8.88 0.04
CA GLU A 164 -14.67 -7.48 0.43
C GLU A 164 -13.88 -7.19 1.71
N ARG A 165 -13.36 -5.97 1.80
CA ARG A 165 -12.70 -5.52 3.02
C ARG A 165 -13.73 -5.42 4.15
N ALA A 166 -13.43 -6.00 5.31
CA ALA A 166 -14.26 -5.83 6.50
C ALA A 166 -14.40 -4.33 6.86
N PRO A 167 -15.61 -3.87 7.24
CA PRO A 167 -15.81 -2.48 7.65
C PRO A 167 -14.86 -2.08 8.79
N LYS A 168 -14.36 -0.85 8.75
CA LYS A 168 -13.42 -0.29 9.77
C LYS A 168 -14.08 -0.02 11.13
N ARG A 169 -15.21 -0.61 11.46
CA ARG A 169 -15.86 -0.41 12.76
C ARG A 169 -15.03 -1.05 13.87
N MET A 170 -14.69 -0.22 14.85
CA MET A 170 -13.77 -0.54 15.97
C MET A 170 -14.36 -1.49 17.03
N ASP A 171 -15.62 -1.80 16.97
CA ASP A 171 -16.43 -2.45 18.01
C ASP A 171 -16.79 -3.92 17.72
N ARG A 172 -16.30 -4.49 16.62
CA ARG A 172 -16.57 -5.89 16.27
C ARG A 172 -15.29 -6.72 16.24
N ILE A 173 -15.35 -7.90 16.84
CA ILE A 173 -14.40 -8.99 16.58
C ILE A 173 -14.41 -9.21 15.08
N VAL A 174 -13.27 -8.94 14.42
CA VAL A 174 -13.15 -9.16 12.98
C VAL A 174 -13.11 -10.66 12.75
N THR A 175 -14.25 -11.24 12.43
CA THR A 175 -14.35 -12.58 11.88
C THR A 175 -14.04 -12.50 10.39
N ASN A 176 -13.36 -13.50 9.85
CA ASN A 176 -12.93 -13.56 8.45
C ASN A 176 -11.89 -12.46 8.10
N THR A 177 -10.75 -12.53 8.74
CA THR A 177 -9.60 -11.67 8.43
C THR A 177 -9.05 -11.99 7.02
N LEU A 178 -8.21 -11.12 6.47
CA LEU A 178 -7.50 -11.45 5.23
C LEU A 178 -6.65 -12.72 5.42
N GLN A 179 -6.07 -12.89 6.61
CA GLN A 179 -5.32 -14.06 7.01
C GLN A 179 -6.14 -15.34 6.86
N ASP A 180 -7.35 -15.38 7.45
CA ASP A 180 -8.23 -16.54 7.36
C ASP A 180 -8.56 -16.87 5.89
N ALA A 181 -8.80 -15.85 5.06
CA ALA A 181 -9.06 -16.04 3.64
C ALA A 181 -7.84 -16.56 2.87
N LEU A 182 -6.60 -16.15 3.24
CA LEU A 182 -5.35 -16.62 2.61
C LEU A 182 -4.99 -18.05 3.05
N ASP A 183 -5.47 -18.50 4.22
CA ASP A 183 -5.27 -19.86 4.69
C ASP A 183 -6.28 -20.85 4.08
N ASP A 184 -7.35 -20.36 3.44
CA ASP A 184 -8.40 -21.18 2.86
C ASP A 184 -8.12 -21.50 1.37
N ASP A 185 -7.12 -22.35 1.13
CA ASP A 185 -6.82 -23.02 -0.14
C ASP A 185 -6.67 -22.10 -1.37
N VAL A 186 -6.09 -20.92 -1.18
CA VAL A 186 -5.88 -19.93 -2.24
C VAL A 186 -4.70 -20.32 -3.13
N PHE A 187 -4.93 -20.39 -4.45
CA PHE A 187 -3.91 -20.58 -5.48
C PHE A 187 -3.18 -19.26 -5.83
N ALA A 188 -3.93 -18.20 -6.06
CA ALA A 188 -3.41 -16.87 -6.35
C ALA A 188 -4.36 -15.79 -5.85
N LEU A 189 -3.82 -14.62 -5.50
CA LEU A 189 -4.59 -13.43 -5.16
C LEU A 189 -4.55 -12.44 -6.33
N VAL A 190 -5.71 -11.91 -6.70
CA VAL A 190 -5.84 -10.81 -7.69
C VAL A 190 -6.35 -9.57 -6.98
N THR A 191 -5.76 -8.42 -7.26
CA THR A 191 -6.25 -7.15 -6.74
C THR A 191 -5.89 -5.97 -7.66
N PHE A 192 -6.54 -4.84 -7.49
CA PHE A 192 -6.14 -3.61 -8.17
C PHE A 192 -4.88 -3.03 -7.49
N ASN A 193 -5.05 -2.33 -6.36
CA ASN A 193 -3.94 -1.65 -5.67
C ASN A 193 -3.89 -1.94 -4.16
N SER A 194 -4.55 -3.01 -3.69
CA SER A 194 -4.59 -3.32 -2.26
C SER A 194 -3.24 -3.82 -1.75
N VAL A 195 -2.89 -3.44 -0.53
CA VAL A 195 -1.77 -4.06 0.23
C VAL A 195 -2.02 -5.54 0.57
N ALA A 196 -3.21 -6.06 0.32
CA ALA A 196 -3.50 -7.49 0.43
C ALA A 196 -2.55 -8.34 -0.44
N ALA A 197 -2.05 -7.81 -1.57
CA ALA A 197 -1.04 -8.48 -2.38
C ALA A 197 0.29 -8.66 -1.63
N THR A 198 0.70 -7.65 -0.85
CA THR A 198 1.89 -7.75 0.01
C THR A 198 1.71 -8.85 1.06
N GLU A 199 0.55 -8.90 1.71
CA GLU A 199 0.25 -9.93 2.71
C GLU A 199 0.18 -11.33 2.09
N ALA A 200 -0.43 -11.48 0.91
CA ALA A 200 -0.48 -12.74 0.18
C ALA A 200 0.92 -13.30 -0.12
N ILE A 201 1.84 -12.45 -0.59
CA ILE A 201 3.22 -12.84 -0.89
C ILE A 201 3.95 -13.29 0.37
N PHE A 202 3.80 -12.58 1.50
CA PHE A 202 4.34 -13.07 2.78
C PHE A 202 3.78 -14.43 3.19
N HIS A 203 2.54 -14.74 2.76
CA HIS A 203 1.85 -16.01 3.02
C HIS A 203 2.21 -17.13 2.04
N GLY A 204 3.14 -16.87 1.11
CA GLY A 204 3.50 -17.81 0.06
C GLY A 204 2.42 -17.97 -1.02
N ILE A 205 1.56 -16.98 -1.21
CA ILE A 205 0.53 -16.97 -2.25
C ILE A 205 0.96 -15.94 -3.32
N PRO A 206 1.10 -16.36 -4.59
CA PRO A 206 1.45 -15.44 -5.67
C PRO A 206 0.31 -14.43 -5.91
N ALA A 207 0.68 -13.23 -6.35
CA ALA A 207 -0.27 -12.15 -6.55
C ALA A 207 -0.27 -11.62 -7.99
N PHE A 208 -1.43 -11.09 -8.39
CA PHE A 208 -1.63 -10.29 -9.59
C PHE A 208 -2.11 -8.91 -9.19
N THR A 209 -1.38 -7.86 -9.59
CA THR A 209 -1.64 -6.47 -9.20
C THR A 209 -1.93 -5.64 -10.44
N LEU A 210 -3.17 -5.20 -10.61
CA LEU A 210 -3.65 -4.63 -11.88
C LEU A 210 -3.59 -3.10 -11.95
N ALA A 211 -3.22 -2.41 -10.88
CA ALA A 211 -3.02 -0.97 -10.88
C ALA A 211 -1.71 -0.57 -11.57
N PRO A 212 -1.60 0.66 -12.07
CA PRO A 212 -0.35 1.18 -12.59
C PRO A 212 0.80 1.15 -11.56
N SER A 213 0.48 1.28 -10.27
CA SER A 213 1.43 1.19 -9.17
C SER A 213 0.87 0.36 -8.02
N ASN A 214 1.65 -0.60 -7.56
CA ASN A 214 1.39 -1.41 -6.37
C ASN A 214 2.71 -1.83 -5.74
N ALA A 215 2.78 -1.86 -4.42
CA ALA A 215 3.98 -2.27 -3.69
C ALA A 215 4.44 -3.71 -4.03
N ALA A 216 3.52 -4.57 -4.43
CA ALA A 216 3.83 -5.93 -4.85
C ALA A 216 4.16 -6.05 -6.34
N SER A 217 4.04 -4.99 -7.16
CA SER A 217 4.31 -5.07 -8.61
C SER A 217 5.66 -5.69 -8.97
N PRO A 218 6.78 -5.42 -8.26
CA PRO A 218 8.07 -6.02 -8.59
C PRO A 218 8.14 -7.54 -8.37
N VAL A 219 7.24 -8.08 -7.57
CA VAL A 219 7.20 -9.50 -7.13
C VAL A 219 5.87 -10.19 -7.49
N SER A 220 5.10 -9.62 -8.40
CA SER A 220 3.82 -10.11 -8.89
C SER A 220 3.71 -10.00 -10.41
N LEU A 221 2.58 -10.42 -10.99
CA LEU A 221 2.25 -10.22 -12.40
C LEU A 221 1.09 -9.24 -12.54
N GLN A 222 0.94 -8.66 -13.74
CA GLN A 222 -0.23 -7.88 -14.13
C GLN A 222 -1.09 -8.62 -15.16
N ASP A 223 -0.49 -9.49 -15.94
CA ASP A 223 -1.14 -10.23 -17.03
C ASP A 223 -1.92 -11.44 -16.49
N LEU A 224 -3.23 -11.31 -16.45
CA LEU A 224 -4.14 -12.39 -16.01
C LEU A 224 -4.18 -13.61 -16.93
N SER A 225 -3.65 -13.53 -18.16
CA SER A 225 -3.50 -14.72 -19.01
C SER A 225 -2.55 -15.76 -18.40
N LYS A 226 -1.70 -15.32 -17.48
CA LYS A 226 -0.74 -16.15 -16.73
C LYS A 226 -1.28 -16.66 -15.39
N ILE A 227 -2.60 -16.61 -15.16
CA ILE A 227 -3.19 -16.98 -13.87
C ILE A 227 -2.88 -18.42 -13.43
N ASN A 228 -2.66 -19.34 -14.38
CA ASN A 228 -2.25 -20.73 -14.11
C ASN A 228 -0.74 -20.91 -13.99
N GLU A 229 0.04 -19.92 -14.39
CA GLU A 229 1.51 -19.90 -14.34
C GLU A 229 1.99 -18.66 -13.57
N PRO A 230 1.60 -18.48 -12.29
CA PRO A 230 1.94 -17.29 -11.55
C PRO A 230 3.44 -17.18 -11.31
N TYR A 231 3.90 -15.96 -11.11
CA TYR A 231 5.29 -15.70 -10.81
C TYR A 231 5.63 -16.05 -9.36
N TYR A 232 6.71 -16.77 -9.18
CA TYR A 232 7.26 -17.17 -7.88
C TYR A 232 8.67 -16.59 -7.72
N PRO A 233 8.83 -15.34 -7.25
CA PRO A 233 10.14 -14.77 -6.96
C PRO A 233 10.97 -15.64 -6.03
N ASP A 234 12.28 -15.66 -6.27
CA ASP A 234 13.22 -16.33 -5.37
C ASP A 234 13.37 -15.61 -4.03
N ALA A 235 14.06 -16.24 -3.08
CA ALA A 235 14.22 -15.73 -1.73
C ALA A 235 15.00 -14.41 -1.68
N ASP A 236 16.00 -14.25 -2.56
CA ASP A 236 16.84 -13.04 -2.58
C ASP A 236 16.05 -11.84 -3.06
N LYS A 237 15.24 -12.02 -4.12
CA LYS A 237 14.35 -10.96 -4.61
C LYS A 237 13.29 -10.58 -3.60
N LEU A 238 12.68 -11.57 -2.93
CA LEU A 238 11.71 -11.33 -1.86
C LEU A 238 12.34 -10.57 -0.69
N TYR A 239 13.55 -10.97 -0.29
CA TYR A 239 14.27 -10.30 0.78
C TYR A 239 14.60 -8.84 0.43
N ALA A 240 15.15 -8.60 -0.77
CA ALA A 240 15.44 -7.25 -1.26
C ALA A 240 14.16 -6.37 -1.31
N TRP A 241 13.04 -6.94 -1.76
CA TRP A 241 11.74 -6.28 -1.75
C TRP A 241 11.26 -5.94 -0.33
N GLY A 242 11.36 -6.87 0.61
CA GLY A 242 11.03 -6.64 2.03
C GLY A 242 11.89 -5.53 2.63
N CYS A 243 13.20 -5.52 2.35
CA CYS A 243 14.11 -4.47 2.76
C CYS A 243 13.69 -3.11 2.20
N HIS A 244 13.38 -3.02 0.89
CA HIS A 244 12.92 -1.79 0.27
C HIS A 244 11.64 -1.26 0.93
N LEU A 245 10.61 -2.09 1.09
CA LEU A 245 9.36 -1.69 1.72
C LEU A 245 9.54 -1.23 3.18
N SER A 246 10.46 -1.87 3.92
CA SER A 246 10.74 -1.48 5.32
C SER A 246 11.37 -0.09 5.43
N TYR A 247 12.14 0.34 4.43
CA TYR A 247 12.69 1.69 4.33
C TYR A 247 11.69 2.70 3.75
N GLY A 248 10.63 2.24 3.09
CA GLY A 248 9.53 3.06 2.57
C GLY A 248 8.42 3.33 3.59
N GLN A 249 8.50 2.78 4.81
CA GLN A 249 7.52 2.99 5.87
C GLN A 249 8.17 3.37 7.19
N PHE A 250 7.47 4.18 7.99
CA PHE A 250 8.00 4.80 9.19
C PHE A 250 7.03 4.61 10.36
N HIS A 251 7.60 4.33 11.53
CA HIS A 251 6.83 4.29 12.77
C HIS A 251 6.45 5.71 13.23
N THR A 252 5.35 5.85 13.95
CA THR A 252 4.89 7.16 14.46
C THR A 252 5.93 7.88 15.29
N SER A 253 6.81 7.17 16.02
CA SER A 253 7.94 7.78 16.73
C SER A 253 8.96 8.43 15.80
N GLU A 254 9.20 7.84 14.61
CA GLU A 254 10.12 8.39 13.60
C GLU A 254 9.51 9.62 12.92
N LEU A 255 8.17 9.66 12.78
CA LEU A 255 7.47 10.86 12.31
C LEU A 255 7.62 12.01 13.34
N LYS A 256 7.38 11.72 14.61
CA LYS A 256 7.44 12.70 15.71
C LYS A 256 8.81 13.35 15.88
N THR A 257 9.89 12.62 15.60
CA THR A 257 11.27 13.09 15.80
C THR A 257 11.90 13.67 14.54
N GLY A 258 11.21 13.65 13.39
CA GLY A 258 11.77 14.07 12.11
C GLY A 258 12.72 13.04 11.46
N LYS A 259 13.01 11.91 12.14
CA LYS A 259 13.89 10.86 11.62
C LYS A 259 13.41 10.31 10.27
N ALA A 260 12.10 10.24 10.08
CA ALA A 260 11.53 9.83 8.78
C ALA A 260 11.99 10.75 7.64
N MET A 261 12.02 12.07 7.86
CA MET A 261 12.51 13.04 6.88
C MET A 261 13.99 12.82 6.56
N GLU A 262 14.82 12.67 7.59
CA GLU A 262 16.26 12.42 7.42
C GLU A 262 16.49 11.17 6.57
N MET A 263 15.77 10.10 6.84
CA MET A 263 15.89 8.85 6.09
C MET A 263 15.41 8.98 4.64
N ILE A 264 14.35 9.74 4.37
CA ILE A 264 13.84 9.99 3.02
C ILE A 264 14.82 10.82 2.19
N LEU A 265 15.51 11.77 2.81
CA LEU A 265 16.46 12.64 2.12
C LEU A 265 17.83 11.97 1.88
N ASN A 266 18.23 11.03 2.74
CA ASN A 266 19.52 10.35 2.66
C ASN A 266 19.46 8.98 1.93
N GLY A 267 18.30 8.53 1.56
CA GLY A 267 18.04 7.23 0.91
C GLY A 267 17.42 7.34 -0.44
#